data_14a59ff0c5fb03783462ba6888c8f718
#
_entry.id   14a59ff0c5fb03783462ba6888c8f718
#
_cell.length_a   1.000
_cell.length_b   1.000
_cell.length_c   1.000
_cell.angle_alpha   90.00
_cell.angle_beta   90.00
_cell.angle_gamma   90.00
#
_symmetry.space_group_name_H-M   'P 1'
#
loop_
_entity.id
_entity.type
_entity.pdbx_description
1 polymer ?
#
loop_
_entity_poly.entity_id
_entity_poly.type
_entity_poly.pdbx_seq_one_letter_code
_entity_poly.pdbx_strand_id
1 'polypeptide(L)'
;MAKIRSLFKNEEVMASFDNGNNDFEAAAYLSSLGRVEVSPQLVRYWRRHMTEVVKKNGQPYAGTGAVDLVIKSEVTLRKPSITDDDRTVKVKSEKKRNSRILIIPDQHAPYNHPDAVNFLIAVAAKIRPTRVINLGDETDGHALSMHDSDPSLDSAGVELTKARVFIQELERVFPVMDICHSNHGSLVYRRAFKSGIPAEYIKPYREVLFPQGEGQGWDWKDKHRVTLPNGEDVIFQHQSAGDTLNNAAHERVSIVEGHEHGKFEIQYRSSSSALYWTIISGCLIDPKALAFAYGKLFPKKPILGCSAIIDSIPRLIPMELDAHGRWTGVLNGF
;
A
#
# COMPACT_ATOMS: atom_id res chain seq x y z
N MET A 1 3.46 -7.31 -17.10
CA MET A 1 2.29 -8.14 -17.47
C MET A 1 1.87 -7.96 -18.92
N ALA A 2 1.57 -6.75 -19.41
CA ALA A 2 1.23 -6.50 -20.82
C ALA A 2 2.26 -7.04 -21.82
N LYS A 3 3.56 -6.89 -21.54
CA LYS A 3 4.67 -7.35 -22.38
C LYS A 3 4.72 -8.88 -22.53
N ILE A 4 4.32 -9.65 -21.53
CA ILE A 4 4.25 -11.11 -21.57
C ILE A 4 3.01 -11.55 -22.34
N ARG A 5 1.86 -10.88 -22.15
CA ARG A 5 0.62 -11.21 -22.84
C ARG A 5 0.72 -11.04 -24.36
N SER A 6 1.45 -10.04 -24.85
CA SER A 6 1.64 -9.78 -26.28
C SER A 6 2.50 -10.84 -27.00
N LEU A 7 3.17 -11.71 -26.25
CA LEU A 7 3.95 -12.83 -26.81
C LEU A 7 3.07 -14.02 -27.22
N PHE A 8 1.80 -14.04 -26.80
CA PHE A 8 0.87 -15.15 -27.07
C PHE A 8 -0.33 -14.67 -27.88
N LYS A 9 -0.76 -15.46 -28.87
CA LYS A 9 -2.02 -15.22 -29.58
C LYS A 9 -3.22 -15.51 -28.65
N ASN A 10 -4.34 -14.82 -28.88
CA ASN A 10 -5.55 -15.06 -28.09
C ASN A 10 -6.01 -16.53 -28.12
N GLU A 11 -5.90 -17.16 -29.28
CA GLU A 11 -6.22 -18.57 -29.49
C GLU A 11 -5.35 -19.49 -28.62
N GLU A 12 -4.06 -19.20 -28.47
CA GLU A 12 -3.13 -19.99 -27.63
C GLU A 12 -3.48 -19.86 -26.15
N VAL A 13 -3.87 -18.65 -25.70
CA VAL A 13 -4.30 -18.43 -24.32
C VAL A 13 -5.64 -19.10 -24.03
N MET A 14 -6.59 -19.04 -24.96
CA MET A 14 -7.88 -19.73 -24.81
C MET A 14 -7.68 -21.24 -24.82
N ALA A 15 -6.87 -21.77 -25.73
CA ALA A 15 -6.53 -23.21 -25.76
C ALA A 15 -5.88 -23.68 -24.44
N SER A 16 -5.10 -22.82 -23.77
CA SER A 16 -4.53 -23.15 -22.46
C SER A 16 -5.59 -23.32 -21.38
N PHE A 17 -6.72 -22.61 -21.49
CA PHE A 17 -7.83 -22.72 -20.54
C PHE A 17 -8.67 -23.98 -20.79
N ASP A 18 -8.78 -24.40 -22.05
CA ASP A 18 -9.53 -25.61 -22.43
C ASP A 18 -8.73 -26.88 -22.15
N ASN A 19 -7.40 -26.83 -22.33
CA ASN A 19 -6.50 -27.98 -22.12
C ASN A 19 -5.99 -28.12 -20.68
N GLY A 20 -6.14 -27.06 -19.82
CA GLY A 20 -5.69 -27.06 -18.43
C GLY A 20 -6.86 -26.99 -17.46
N ASN A 21 -7.05 -28.04 -16.65
CA ASN A 21 -8.09 -28.07 -15.63
C ASN A 21 -7.85 -27.05 -14.50
N ASN A 22 -6.62 -26.55 -14.35
CA ASN A 22 -6.24 -25.58 -13.36
C ASN A 22 -5.20 -24.58 -13.92
N ASP A 23 -4.96 -23.51 -13.15
CA ASP A 23 -4.06 -22.43 -13.56
C ASP A 23 -2.59 -22.88 -13.70
N PHE A 24 -2.18 -23.93 -13.00
CA PHE A 24 -0.82 -24.50 -13.09
C PHE A 24 -0.59 -25.23 -14.42
N GLU A 25 -1.54 -26.05 -14.84
CA GLU A 25 -1.49 -26.78 -16.11
C GLU A 25 -1.54 -25.83 -17.30
N ALA A 26 -2.41 -24.82 -17.24
CA ALA A 26 -2.48 -23.78 -18.25
C ALA A 26 -1.18 -22.96 -18.34
N ALA A 27 -0.55 -22.65 -17.21
CA ALA A 27 0.74 -21.97 -17.17
C ALA A 27 1.87 -22.83 -17.74
N ALA A 28 1.88 -24.13 -17.44
CA ALA A 28 2.84 -25.08 -17.98
C ALA A 28 2.69 -25.21 -19.50
N TYR A 29 1.46 -25.30 -20.01
CA TYR A 29 1.19 -25.31 -21.45
C TYR A 29 1.72 -24.06 -22.15
N LEU A 30 1.43 -22.86 -21.65
CA LEU A 30 1.90 -21.62 -22.25
C LEU A 30 3.43 -21.48 -22.18
N SER A 31 4.04 -21.94 -21.09
CA SER A 31 5.50 -21.95 -20.94
C SER A 31 6.15 -22.95 -21.92
N SER A 32 5.49 -24.07 -22.23
CA SER A 32 5.98 -25.07 -23.20
C SER A 32 6.06 -24.55 -24.63
N LEU A 33 5.37 -23.44 -24.95
CA LEU A 33 5.50 -22.75 -26.25
C LEU A 33 6.86 -22.03 -26.42
N GLY A 34 7.71 -22.06 -25.40
CA GLY A 34 9.13 -21.66 -25.46
C GLY A 34 9.40 -20.17 -25.61
N ARG A 35 8.40 -19.29 -25.40
CA ARG A 35 8.55 -17.82 -25.58
C ARG A 35 8.94 -17.12 -24.28
N VAL A 36 8.40 -17.57 -23.16
CA VAL A 36 8.65 -17.02 -21.81
C VAL A 36 8.02 -17.94 -20.78
N GLU A 37 8.56 -17.96 -19.57
CA GLU A 37 7.95 -18.65 -18.44
C GLU A 37 6.69 -17.90 -17.97
N VAL A 38 5.56 -18.61 -17.86
CA VAL A 38 4.25 -18.05 -17.46
C VAL A 38 3.89 -18.58 -16.09
N SER A 39 3.61 -17.68 -15.14
CA SER A 39 3.20 -18.08 -13.79
C SER A 39 1.71 -18.44 -13.72
N PRO A 40 1.30 -19.36 -12.82
CA PRO A 40 -0.12 -19.69 -12.59
C PRO A 40 -0.97 -18.47 -12.19
N GLN A 41 -0.40 -17.51 -11.45
CA GLN A 41 -1.08 -16.28 -11.06
C GLN A 41 -1.44 -15.41 -12.28
N LEU A 42 -0.55 -15.35 -13.26
CA LEU A 42 -0.79 -14.62 -14.51
C LEU A 42 -1.90 -15.27 -15.33
N VAL A 43 -1.92 -16.61 -15.39
CA VAL A 43 -2.99 -17.38 -16.05
C VAL A 43 -4.33 -17.16 -15.36
N ARG A 44 -4.38 -17.17 -14.03
CA ARG A 44 -5.58 -16.90 -13.24
C ARG A 44 -6.14 -15.50 -13.54
N TYR A 45 -5.27 -14.52 -13.64
CA TYR A 45 -5.63 -13.15 -14.03
C TYR A 45 -6.25 -13.13 -15.43
N TRP A 46 -5.62 -13.76 -16.44
CA TRP A 46 -6.14 -13.79 -17.80
C TRP A 46 -7.45 -14.57 -17.90
N ARG A 47 -7.56 -15.72 -17.23
CA ARG A 47 -8.79 -16.52 -17.20
C ARG A 47 -9.98 -15.71 -16.69
N ARG A 48 -9.81 -15.00 -15.59
CA ARG A 48 -10.87 -14.16 -15.01
C ARG A 48 -11.31 -13.04 -15.96
N HIS A 49 -10.37 -12.29 -16.49
CA HIS A 49 -10.68 -11.13 -17.32
C HIS A 49 -11.19 -11.49 -18.71
N MET A 50 -10.65 -12.52 -19.34
CA MET A 50 -11.14 -12.97 -20.65
C MET A 50 -12.53 -13.61 -20.56
N THR A 51 -12.83 -14.35 -19.50
CA THR A 51 -14.13 -14.98 -19.29
C THR A 51 -15.23 -13.95 -18.99
N GLU A 52 -14.92 -12.88 -18.25
CA GLU A 52 -15.87 -11.78 -17.98
C GLU A 52 -16.23 -10.99 -19.25
N VAL A 53 -15.27 -10.75 -20.13
CA VAL A 53 -15.49 -10.06 -21.41
C VAL A 53 -16.38 -10.89 -22.34
N VAL A 54 -16.16 -12.20 -22.42
CA VAL A 54 -17.01 -13.10 -23.22
C VAL A 54 -18.45 -13.12 -22.69
N LYS A 55 -18.65 -13.14 -21.36
CA LYS A 55 -19.99 -13.10 -20.75
C LYS A 55 -20.73 -11.78 -20.97
N LYS A 56 -20.00 -10.67 -21.05
CA LYS A 56 -20.60 -9.34 -21.14
C LYS A 56 -21.09 -8.97 -22.55
N ASN A 57 -20.45 -9.52 -23.60
CA ASN A 57 -20.67 -9.10 -24.98
C ASN A 57 -21.32 -10.15 -25.87
N GLY A 58 -21.59 -11.38 -25.39
CA GLY A 58 -22.26 -12.44 -26.14
C GLY A 58 -21.60 -12.84 -27.47
N GLN A 59 -20.39 -12.37 -27.75
CA GLN A 59 -19.61 -12.61 -28.94
C GLN A 59 -18.27 -13.29 -28.57
N PRO A 60 -17.77 -14.23 -29.36
CA PRO A 60 -16.44 -14.77 -29.13
C PRO A 60 -15.40 -13.65 -29.26
N TYR A 61 -14.51 -13.59 -28.30
CA TYR A 61 -13.46 -12.58 -28.21
C TYR A 61 -12.57 -12.58 -29.48
N ALA A 62 -12.76 -11.59 -30.32
CA ALA A 62 -11.91 -11.33 -31.49
C ALA A 62 -11.18 -9.99 -31.29
N GLY A 63 -9.98 -10.03 -30.71
CA GLY A 63 -9.08 -8.89 -30.79
C GLY A 63 -8.47 -8.38 -29.49
N THR A 64 -7.39 -7.67 -29.65
CA THR A 64 -6.55 -7.04 -28.61
C THR A 64 -7.20 -5.87 -27.88
N GLY A 65 -8.31 -5.33 -28.39
CA GLY A 65 -8.94 -4.11 -27.91
C GLY A 65 -9.52 -4.17 -26.48
N ALA A 66 -10.01 -5.33 -26.02
CA ALA A 66 -10.57 -5.45 -24.68
C ALA A 66 -9.49 -5.59 -23.61
N VAL A 67 -8.35 -6.17 -23.95
CA VAL A 67 -7.17 -6.22 -23.06
C VAL A 67 -6.56 -4.83 -22.92
N ASP A 68 -6.56 -4.04 -23.99
CA ASP A 68 -6.12 -2.64 -23.97
C ASP A 68 -7.05 -1.74 -23.14
N LEU A 69 -8.36 -2.03 -23.11
CA LEU A 69 -9.32 -1.29 -22.29
C LEU A 69 -9.15 -1.57 -20.78
N VAL A 70 -8.85 -2.80 -20.40
CA VAL A 70 -8.57 -3.16 -19.00
C VAL A 70 -7.22 -2.60 -18.56
N ILE A 71 -6.22 -2.59 -19.45
CA ILE A 71 -4.93 -1.96 -19.17
C ILE A 71 -5.02 -0.43 -19.12
N LYS A 72 -5.97 0.18 -19.82
CA LYS A 72 -6.22 1.63 -19.74
C LYS A 72 -6.95 2.05 -18.47
N SER A 73 -7.62 1.14 -17.78
CA SER A 73 -8.20 1.38 -16.45
C SER A 73 -7.24 1.06 -15.29
N GLU A 74 -6.18 0.30 -15.54
CA GLU A 74 -5.07 0.21 -14.61
C GLU A 74 -4.36 1.56 -14.59
N VAL A 75 -4.23 2.12 -13.40
CA VAL A 75 -3.48 3.36 -13.13
C VAL A 75 -2.15 3.27 -13.87
N THR A 76 -2.08 3.92 -15.02
CA THR A 76 -0.83 4.02 -15.76
C THR A 76 0.04 5.00 -14.99
N LEU A 77 0.78 4.50 -14.00
CA LEU A 77 2.02 5.14 -13.61
C LEU A 77 2.91 5.05 -14.85
N ARG A 78 2.81 6.06 -15.71
CA ARG A 78 3.67 6.18 -16.89
C ARG A 78 5.10 6.14 -16.38
N LYS A 79 5.78 5.01 -16.57
CA LYS A 79 7.23 5.08 -16.70
C LYS A 79 7.48 6.08 -17.82
N PRO A 80 8.27 7.13 -17.62
CA PRO A 80 8.62 8.02 -18.70
C PRO A 80 9.27 7.14 -19.78
N SER A 81 8.68 7.10 -20.96
CA SER A 81 9.39 6.60 -22.14
C SER A 81 10.48 7.62 -22.40
N ILE A 82 11.70 7.30 -22.05
CA ILE A 82 12.89 8.07 -22.42
C ILE A 82 13.08 7.78 -23.91
N THR A 83 12.61 8.68 -24.75
CA THR A 83 13.09 8.76 -26.12
C THR A 83 14.43 9.50 -26.08
N ASP A 84 15.38 9.10 -26.92
CA ASP A 84 16.74 9.67 -26.95
C ASP A 84 16.81 11.19 -27.18
N ASP A 85 15.70 11.83 -27.50
CA ASP A 85 15.59 13.29 -27.73
C ASP A 85 15.22 14.07 -26.44
N ASP A 86 14.89 13.38 -25.32
CA ASP A 86 14.51 14.02 -24.06
C ASP A 86 15.67 14.04 -23.04
N ARG A 87 16.90 14.36 -23.50
CA ARG A 87 18.07 14.53 -22.61
C ARG A 87 18.03 15.80 -21.75
N THR A 88 17.03 16.62 -21.89
CA THR A 88 16.69 17.63 -20.89
C THR A 88 15.62 17.07 -19.97
N VAL A 89 16.03 16.37 -18.91
CA VAL A 89 15.17 16.10 -17.76
C VAL A 89 14.74 17.46 -17.22
N LYS A 90 13.59 17.97 -17.67
CA LYS A 90 12.90 19.04 -16.96
C LYS A 90 12.51 18.44 -15.62
N VAL A 91 13.36 18.67 -14.62
CA VAL A 91 13.07 18.35 -13.24
C VAL A 91 11.72 19.00 -12.97
N LYS A 92 10.64 18.20 -12.89
CA LYS A 92 9.34 18.68 -12.46
C LYS A 92 9.62 19.36 -11.15
N SER A 93 9.29 20.65 -11.02
CA SER A 93 9.57 21.37 -9.79
C SER A 93 9.04 20.53 -8.62
N GLU A 94 9.76 20.46 -7.51
CA GLU A 94 9.39 19.66 -6.34
C GLU A 94 7.96 19.96 -5.89
N LYS A 95 7.53 21.21 -6.04
CA LYS A 95 6.15 21.67 -5.83
C LYS A 95 5.11 20.90 -6.66
N LYS A 96 5.37 20.56 -7.94
CA LYS A 96 4.47 19.72 -8.73
C LYS A 96 4.46 18.27 -8.29
N ARG A 97 5.60 17.76 -7.80
CA ARG A 97 5.72 16.41 -7.27
C ARG A 97 4.86 16.22 -6.01
N ASN A 98 4.67 17.24 -5.22
CA ASN A 98 3.98 17.19 -3.93
C ASN A 98 2.54 17.76 -4.00
N SER A 99 1.99 17.98 -5.20
CA SER A 99 0.64 18.57 -5.35
C SER A 99 -0.48 17.63 -4.90
N ARG A 100 -0.29 16.31 -5.03
CA ARG A 100 -1.26 15.29 -4.59
C ARG A 100 -0.49 14.17 -3.89
N ILE A 101 -0.56 14.16 -2.58
CA ILE A 101 0.11 13.15 -1.74
C ILE A 101 -0.97 12.20 -1.24
N LEU A 102 -0.83 10.91 -1.54
CA LEU A 102 -1.59 9.85 -0.89
C LEU A 102 -0.84 9.43 0.37
N ILE A 103 -1.54 9.33 1.48
CA ILE A 103 -1.02 8.94 2.78
C ILE A 103 -1.68 7.63 3.19
N ILE A 104 -0.87 6.58 3.28
CA ILE A 104 -1.29 5.24 3.68
C ILE A 104 -1.00 5.09 5.18
N PRO A 105 -2.01 4.89 6.03
CA PRO A 105 -1.81 4.67 7.46
C PRO A 105 -1.47 3.21 7.77
N ASP A 106 -1.41 2.87 9.03
CA ASP A 106 -1.08 1.58 9.61
C ASP A 106 -1.88 0.42 9.02
N GLN A 107 -1.22 -0.61 8.51
CA GLN A 107 -1.87 -1.76 7.87
C GLN A 107 -1.84 -3.01 8.75
N HIS A 108 -0.77 -3.22 9.52
CA HIS A 108 -0.58 -4.38 10.40
C HIS A 108 -0.77 -5.73 9.69
N ALA A 109 -0.21 -5.89 8.49
CA ALA A 109 -0.29 -7.16 7.79
C ALA A 109 0.30 -8.32 8.65
N PRO A 110 -0.37 -9.47 8.68
CA PRO A 110 -1.48 -9.95 7.85
C PRO A 110 -2.87 -9.61 8.39
N TYR A 111 -2.99 -8.79 9.41
CA TYR A 111 -4.26 -8.42 10.05
C TYR A 111 -4.91 -7.18 9.44
N ASN A 112 -4.45 -6.79 8.26
CA ASN A 112 -5.04 -5.72 7.47
C ASN A 112 -6.45 -6.08 6.97
N HIS A 113 -7.28 -5.07 6.78
CA HIS A 113 -8.62 -5.26 6.21
C HIS A 113 -8.53 -5.90 4.81
N PRO A 114 -9.36 -6.90 4.48
CA PRO A 114 -9.28 -7.63 3.22
C PRO A 114 -9.49 -6.76 1.98
N ASP A 115 -10.17 -5.62 2.11
CA ASP A 115 -10.39 -4.67 1.03
C ASP A 115 -9.41 -3.48 1.06
N ALA A 116 -8.38 -3.47 1.92
CA ALA A 116 -7.46 -2.34 2.09
C ALA A 116 -6.77 -1.95 0.78
N VAL A 117 -6.23 -2.91 0.03
CA VAL A 117 -5.57 -2.62 -1.26
C VAL A 117 -6.57 -2.11 -2.29
N ASN A 118 -7.76 -2.70 -2.40
CA ASN A 118 -8.80 -2.24 -3.32
C ASN A 118 -9.27 -0.82 -3.01
N PHE A 119 -9.43 -0.49 -1.74
CA PHE A 119 -9.72 0.86 -1.28
C PHE A 119 -8.62 1.85 -1.69
N LEU A 120 -7.36 1.53 -1.42
CA LEU A 120 -6.21 2.37 -1.79
C LEU A 120 -6.10 2.56 -3.31
N ILE A 121 -6.37 1.53 -4.11
CA ILE A 121 -6.41 1.61 -5.57
C ILE A 121 -7.50 2.60 -6.01
N ALA A 122 -8.69 2.51 -5.45
CA ALA A 122 -9.79 3.41 -5.79
C ALA A 122 -9.48 4.86 -5.41
N VAL A 123 -8.91 5.09 -4.23
CA VAL A 123 -8.45 6.41 -3.80
C VAL A 123 -7.37 6.94 -4.75
N ALA A 124 -6.36 6.13 -5.06
CA ALA A 124 -5.28 6.51 -5.98
C ALA A 124 -5.81 6.85 -7.39
N ALA A 125 -6.78 6.09 -7.89
CA ALA A 125 -7.44 6.38 -9.17
C ALA A 125 -8.16 7.74 -9.15
N LYS A 126 -8.78 8.09 -8.03
CA LYS A 126 -9.50 9.36 -7.85
C LYS A 126 -8.56 10.55 -7.76
N ILE A 127 -7.56 10.49 -6.87
CA ILE A 127 -6.67 11.64 -6.60
C ILE A 127 -5.49 11.72 -7.57
N ARG A 128 -5.09 10.60 -8.20
CA ARG A 128 -3.92 10.50 -9.09
C ARG A 128 -2.67 11.03 -8.40
N PRO A 129 -2.18 10.36 -7.35
CA PRO A 129 -1.13 10.89 -6.49
C PRO A 129 0.16 11.13 -7.28
N THR A 130 0.85 12.22 -6.95
CA THR A 130 2.19 12.53 -7.45
C THR A 130 3.28 12.06 -6.50
N ARG A 131 2.89 11.70 -5.26
CA ARG A 131 3.72 11.10 -4.23
C ARG A 131 2.87 10.19 -3.35
N VAL A 132 3.44 9.09 -2.88
CA VAL A 132 2.81 8.16 -1.92
C VAL A 132 3.69 8.07 -0.70
N ILE A 133 3.10 8.23 0.49
CA ILE A 133 3.79 8.14 1.76
C ILE A 133 3.02 7.14 2.63
N ASN A 134 3.73 6.14 3.16
CA ASN A 134 3.22 5.19 4.13
C ASN A 134 3.73 5.59 5.51
N LEU A 135 2.84 5.69 6.47
CA LEU A 135 3.18 6.13 7.82
C LEU A 135 3.83 5.04 8.69
N GLY A 136 4.04 3.85 8.15
CA GLY A 136 4.65 2.72 8.85
C GLY A 136 3.61 1.71 9.36
N ASP A 137 4.06 0.82 10.24
CA ASP A 137 3.28 -0.32 10.73
C ASP A 137 2.66 -1.15 9.58
N GLU A 138 3.48 -1.41 8.55
CA GLU A 138 3.13 -2.23 7.39
C GLU A 138 2.85 -3.68 7.80
N THR A 139 3.61 -4.18 8.79
CA THR A 139 3.44 -5.51 9.39
C THR A 139 3.18 -5.41 10.88
N ASP A 140 2.45 -6.38 11.43
CA ASP A 140 2.13 -6.37 12.87
C ASP A 140 3.26 -6.91 13.72
N GLY A 141 3.74 -8.13 13.45
CA GLY A 141 4.76 -8.77 14.27
C GLY A 141 4.24 -9.16 15.66
N HIS A 142 2.97 -9.56 15.78
CA HIS A 142 2.31 -9.88 17.05
C HIS A 142 3.13 -10.83 17.93
N ALA A 143 3.63 -11.92 17.36
CA ALA A 143 4.44 -12.91 18.09
C ALA A 143 5.81 -12.35 18.57
N LEU A 144 6.24 -11.21 18.04
CA LEU A 144 7.45 -10.48 18.45
C LEU A 144 7.15 -9.34 19.42
N SER A 145 5.87 -9.06 19.70
CA SER A 145 5.44 -7.98 20.57
C SER A 145 6.13 -8.05 21.94
N MET A 146 6.36 -6.89 22.53
CA MET A 146 6.90 -6.76 23.88
C MET A 146 5.82 -6.94 24.94
N HIS A 147 4.57 -6.99 24.52
CA HIS A 147 3.39 -7.31 25.34
C HIS A 147 3.09 -8.81 25.26
N ASP A 148 2.16 -9.27 26.08
CA ASP A 148 1.71 -10.66 26.08
C ASP A 148 1.11 -10.99 24.69
N SER A 149 1.59 -12.08 24.11
CA SER A 149 1.08 -12.57 22.82
C SER A 149 -0.02 -13.61 23.08
N ASP A 150 -1.06 -13.61 22.24
CA ASP A 150 -2.07 -14.68 22.26
C ASP A 150 -1.43 -15.96 21.70
N PRO A 151 -1.36 -17.04 22.50
CA PRO A 151 -0.74 -18.30 22.07
C PRO A 151 -1.51 -19.01 20.97
N SER A 152 -2.75 -18.60 20.68
CA SER A 152 -3.59 -19.14 19.60
C SER A 152 -3.29 -18.50 18.24
N LEU A 153 -2.50 -17.43 18.21
CA LEU A 153 -2.11 -16.77 16.96
C LEU A 153 -0.92 -17.46 16.28
N ASP A 154 -0.67 -17.07 15.03
CA ASP A 154 0.42 -17.58 14.24
C ASP A 154 1.78 -17.36 14.92
N SER A 155 2.72 -18.27 14.70
CA SER A 155 4.12 -18.02 15.02
C SER A 155 4.68 -16.87 14.18
N ALA A 156 5.73 -16.19 14.65
CA ALA A 156 6.35 -15.07 13.95
C ALA A 156 6.73 -15.38 12.48
N GLY A 157 7.16 -16.61 12.20
CA GLY A 157 7.50 -17.02 10.83
C GLY A 157 6.28 -17.19 9.93
N VAL A 158 5.18 -17.74 10.46
CA VAL A 158 3.91 -17.91 9.73
C VAL A 158 3.29 -16.55 9.47
N GLU A 159 3.24 -15.70 10.48
CA GLU A 159 2.74 -14.34 10.40
C GLU A 159 3.49 -13.53 9.32
N LEU A 160 4.83 -13.54 9.35
CA LEU A 160 5.65 -12.87 8.35
C LEU A 160 5.37 -13.39 6.93
N THR A 161 5.19 -14.70 6.77
CA THR A 161 4.88 -15.31 5.47
C THR A 161 3.55 -14.80 4.93
N LYS A 162 2.54 -14.70 5.77
CA LYS A 162 1.23 -14.13 5.42
C LYS A 162 1.32 -12.64 5.13
N ALA A 163 2.05 -11.89 5.96
CA ALA A 163 2.25 -10.46 5.78
C ALA A 163 2.91 -10.13 4.44
N ARG A 164 3.90 -10.91 4.01
CA ARG A 164 4.58 -10.73 2.73
C ARG A 164 3.64 -10.78 1.52
N VAL A 165 2.56 -11.56 1.60
CA VAL A 165 1.56 -11.61 0.51
C VAL A 165 0.92 -10.25 0.31
N PHE A 166 0.50 -9.60 1.38
CA PHE A 166 -0.05 -8.24 1.35
C PHE A 166 1.00 -7.20 0.91
N ILE A 167 2.21 -7.28 1.47
CA ILE A 167 3.30 -6.35 1.16
C ILE A 167 3.69 -6.41 -0.32
N GLN A 168 3.77 -7.60 -0.91
CA GLN A 168 4.02 -7.78 -2.34
C GLN A 168 2.87 -7.26 -3.21
N GLU A 169 1.63 -7.37 -2.75
CA GLU A 169 0.49 -6.78 -3.44
C GLU A 169 0.55 -5.26 -3.38
N LEU A 170 0.85 -4.69 -2.23
CA LEU A 170 0.99 -3.26 -2.03
C LEU A 170 2.14 -2.67 -2.88
N GLU A 171 3.29 -3.37 -2.95
CA GLU A 171 4.44 -2.97 -3.78
C GLU A 171 4.09 -2.96 -5.27
N ARG A 172 3.33 -3.95 -5.75
CA ARG A 172 2.87 -3.97 -7.15
C ARG A 172 1.98 -2.78 -7.50
N VAL A 173 1.17 -2.32 -6.55
CA VAL A 173 0.30 -1.14 -6.72
C VAL A 173 1.10 0.15 -6.58
N PHE A 174 1.99 0.22 -5.59
CA PHE A 174 2.79 1.40 -5.27
C PHE A 174 4.29 1.07 -5.29
N PRO A 175 4.90 0.90 -6.47
CA PRO A 175 6.30 0.49 -6.59
C PRO A 175 7.31 1.55 -6.13
N VAL A 176 6.87 2.80 -5.95
CA VAL A 176 7.68 3.91 -5.42
C VAL A 176 6.90 4.54 -4.28
N MET A 177 7.46 4.47 -3.07
CA MET A 177 6.80 4.94 -1.87
C MET A 177 7.83 5.38 -0.82
N ASP A 178 7.56 6.49 -0.15
CA ASP A 178 8.29 6.89 1.05
C ASP A 178 7.61 6.25 2.27
N ILE A 179 8.37 5.67 3.19
CA ILE A 179 7.82 4.96 4.35
C ILE A 179 8.44 5.48 5.63
N CYS A 180 7.63 5.69 6.65
CA CYS A 180 8.10 6.07 7.96
C CYS A 180 8.51 4.83 8.76
N HIS A 181 9.68 4.87 9.42
CA HIS A 181 10.02 3.85 10.41
C HIS A 181 9.00 3.86 11.55
N SER A 182 8.63 2.67 12.01
CA SER A 182 7.57 2.48 12.99
C SER A 182 7.99 1.60 14.17
N ASN A 183 7.18 1.59 15.21
CA ASN A 183 7.42 0.74 16.38
C ASN A 183 7.27 -0.75 16.04
N HIS A 184 6.35 -1.16 15.16
CA HIS A 184 6.22 -2.54 14.71
C HIS A 184 7.35 -2.94 13.75
N GLY A 185 7.71 -2.09 12.80
CA GLY A 185 8.85 -2.32 11.92
C GLY A 185 10.19 -2.50 12.66
N SER A 186 10.30 -1.93 13.88
CA SER A 186 11.50 -2.05 14.73
C SER A 186 11.48 -3.22 15.72
N LEU A 187 10.39 -4.02 15.79
CA LEU A 187 10.25 -5.07 16.81
C LEU A 187 11.39 -6.08 16.83
N VAL A 188 11.83 -6.55 15.67
CA VAL A 188 12.94 -7.52 15.56
C VAL A 188 14.23 -6.94 16.17
N TYR A 189 14.57 -5.70 15.83
CA TYR A 189 15.76 -5.01 16.36
C TYR A 189 15.66 -4.81 17.86
N ARG A 190 14.50 -4.40 18.36
CA ARG A 190 14.25 -4.18 19.80
C ARG A 190 14.35 -5.47 20.59
N ARG A 191 13.83 -6.59 20.06
CA ARG A 191 13.96 -7.92 20.65
C ARG A 191 15.42 -8.38 20.68
N ALA A 192 16.11 -8.27 19.56
CA ALA A 192 17.52 -8.62 19.44
C ALA A 192 18.38 -7.81 20.41
N PHE A 193 18.19 -6.50 20.45
CA PHE A 193 18.88 -5.61 21.38
C PHE A 193 18.70 -6.04 22.84
N LYS A 194 17.47 -6.36 23.27
CA LYS A 194 17.18 -6.87 24.61
C LYS A 194 17.85 -8.21 24.91
N SER A 195 18.10 -9.02 23.86
CA SER A 195 18.78 -10.31 23.97
C SER A 195 20.30 -10.18 23.78
N GLY A 196 20.84 -8.96 23.72
CA GLY A 196 22.27 -8.71 23.53
C GLY A 196 22.79 -9.04 22.12
N ILE A 197 21.91 -9.12 21.13
CA ILE A 197 22.28 -9.39 19.73
C ILE A 197 22.47 -8.05 19.02
N PRO A 198 23.69 -7.75 18.51
CA PRO A 198 23.95 -6.53 17.74
C PRO A 198 23.16 -6.47 16.43
N ALA A 199 22.84 -5.24 15.98
CA ALA A 199 22.06 -5.01 14.75
C ALA A 199 22.73 -5.60 13.50
N GLU A 200 24.05 -5.71 13.47
CA GLU A 200 24.84 -6.27 12.37
C GLU A 200 24.54 -7.76 12.10
N TYR A 201 23.97 -8.47 13.08
CA TYR A 201 23.54 -9.87 12.92
C TYR A 201 22.10 -10.00 12.36
N ILE A 202 21.41 -8.88 12.14
CA ILE A 202 20.01 -8.87 11.72
C ILE A 202 19.92 -8.38 10.28
N LYS A 203 19.12 -9.07 9.47
CA LYS A 203 18.85 -8.63 8.09
C LYS A 203 18.19 -7.26 8.07
N PRO A 204 18.56 -6.40 7.12
CA PRO A 204 17.82 -5.16 6.86
C PRO A 204 16.32 -5.41 6.68
N TYR A 205 15.49 -4.53 7.19
CA TYR A 205 14.03 -4.72 7.18
C TYR A 205 13.47 -4.96 5.78
N ARG A 206 13.97 -4.25 4.76
CA ARG A 206 13.64 -4.50 3.36
C ARG A 206 13.87 -5.95 2.94
N GLU A 207 15.01 -6.54 3.29
CA GLU A 207 15.32 -7.94 2.93
C GLU A 207 14.44 -8.94 3.68
N VAL A 208 13.95 -8.56 4.86
CA VAL A 208 12.96 -9.34 5.59
C VAL A 208 11.63 -9.33 4.84
N LEU A 209 11.17 -8.20 4.35
CA LEU A 209 9.91 -8.07 3.61
C LEU A 209 10.00 -8.63 2.19
N PHE A 210 11.12 -8.41 1.52
CA PHE A 210 11.36 -8.69 0.11
C PHE A 210 12.58 -9.61 -0.10
N PRO A 211 12.46 -10.90 0.24
CA PRO A 211 13.60 -11.83 0.17
C PRO A 211 14.08 -12.12 -1.25
N GLN A 212 13.35 -11.75 -2.27
CA GLN A 212 13.73 -11.88 -3.69
C GLN A 212 14.30 -10.59 -4.28
N GLY A 213 14.48 -9.54 -3.45
CA GLY A 213 15.08 -8.27 -3.86
C GLY A 213 14.12 -7.25 -4.45
N GLU A 214 12.79 -7.43 -4.30
CA GLU A 214 11.79 -6.43 -4.67
C GLU A 214 11.85 -5.20 -3.73
N GLY A 215 10.95 -4.25 -3.88
CA GLY A 215 10.80 -3.10 -2.99
C GLY A 215 11.91 -2.05 -3.10
N GLN A 216 12.67 -2.03 -4.20
CA GLN A 216 13.79 -1.09 -4.37
C GLN A 216 13.35 0.38 -4.47
N GLY A 217 12.11 0.62 -4.84
CA GLY A 217 11.54 1.97 -4.90
C GLY A 217 10.93 2.45 -3.57
N TRP A 218 11.00 1.65 -2.52
CA TRP A 218 10.53 2.02 -1.18
C TRP A 218 11.67 2.60 -0.36
N ASP A 219 11.49 3.77 0.24
CA ASP A 219 12.50 4.49 1.00
C ASP A 219 12.05 4.69 2.46
N TRP A 220 12.70 3.99 3.42
CA TRP A 220 12.39 4.07 4.85
C TRP A 220 13.22 5.14 5.53
N LYS A 221 12.56 6.05 6.25
CA LYS A 221 13.17 7.06 7.12
C LYS A 221 12.35 7.27 8.39
N ASP A 222 12.98 7.79 9.42
CA ASP A 222 12.27 8.17 10.65
C ASP A 222 11.24 9.27 10.38
N LYS A 223 11.60 10.21 9.52
CA LYS A 223 10.75 11.35 9.13
C LYS A 223 10.96 11.67 7.65
N HIS A 224 9.88 11.94 6.94
CA HIS A 224 9.92 12.54 5.62
C HIS A 224 9.44 13.99 5.71
N ARG A 225 10.30 14.94 5.34
CA ARG A 225 9.92 16.38 5.25
C ARG A 225 9.67 16.74 3.80
N VAL A 226 8.50 17.32 3.54
CA VAL A 226 8.02 17.60 2.18
C VAL A 226 7.54 19.04 2.11
N THR A 227 8.05 19.80 1.14
CA THR A 227 7.55 21.13 0.83
C THR A 227 6.35 21.05 -0.10
N LEU A 228 5.22 21.62 0.32
CA LEU A 228 3.98 21.66 -0.45
C LEU A 228 4.00 22.74 -1.55
N PRO A 229 3.05 22.73 -2.51
CA PRO A 229 2.96 23.75 -3.56
C PRO A 229 2.86 25.20 -3.04
N ASN A 230 2.21 25.43 -1.90
CA ASN A 230 2.10 26.74 -1.24
C ASN A 230 3.40 27.21 -0.57
N GLY A 231 4.42 26.36 -0.51
CA GLY A 231 5.71 26.64 0.11
C GLY A 231 5.82 26.24 1.58
N GLU A 232 4.76 25.72 2.18
CA GLU A 232 4.79 25.18 3.53
C GLU A 232 5.40 23.79 3.58
N ASP A 233 6.11 23.49 4.66
CA ASP A 233 6.65 22.17 4.93
C ASP A 233 5.66 21.35 5.75
N VAL A 234 5.70 20.02 5.51
CA VAL A 234 4.98 19.02 6.28
C VAL A 234 5.95 17.91 6.66
N ILE A 235 5.89 17.46 7.90
CA ILE A 235 6.60 16.28 8.39
C ILE A 235 5.63 15.09 8.41
N PHE A 236 6.06 13.99 7.83
CA PHE A 236 5.41 12.69 7.93
C PHE A 236 6.27 11.80 8.83
N GLN A 237 5.68 11.22 9.83
CA GLN A 237 6.32 10.29 10.77
C GLN A 237 5.28 9.31 11.29
N HIS A 238 5.73 8.17 11.84
CA HIS A 238 4.79 7.19 12.38
C HIS A 238 4.12 7.70 13.66
N GLN A 239 4.93 8.17 14.59
CA GLN A 239 4.48 8.68 15.90
C GLN A 239 5.45 9.72 16.45
N SER A 240 4.98 10.51 17.37
CA SER A 240 5.81 11.39 18.22
C SER A 240 5.45 11.22 19.70
N ALA A 241 6.32 11.72 20.57
CA ALA A 241 6.01 11.78 21.99
C ALA A 241 5.02 12.92 22.26
N GLY A 242 3.94 12.63 23.00
CA GLY A 242 2.96 13.62 23.41
C GLY A 242 1.92 13.94 22.34
N ASP A 243 1.34 15.12 22.44
CA ASP A 243 0.26 15.58 21.56
C ASP A 243 0.79 16.10 20.23
N THR A 244 0.30 15.54 19.12
CA THR A 244 0.76 15.86 17.76
C THR A 244 0.59 17.33 17.40
N LEU A 245 -0.50 17.97 17.84
CA LEU A 245 -0.75 19.37 17.55
C LEU A 245 0.22 20.30 18.31
N ASN A 246 0.59 19.94 19.54
CA ASN A 246 1.62 20.65 20.29
C ASN A 246 2.99 20.47 19.60
N ASN A 247 3.30 19.26 19.14
CA ASN A 247 4.54 18.99 18.41
C ASN A 247 4.62 19.80 17.12
N ALA A 248 3.53 19.92 16.35
CA ALA A 248 3.47 20.76 15.16
C ALA A 248 3.77 22.24 15.48
N ALA A 249 3.26 22.75 16.57
CA ALA A 249 3.54 24.12 17.01
C ALA A 249 5.00 24.31 17.47
N HIS A 250 5.58 23.30 18.14
CA HIS A 250 6.99 23.33 18.56
C HIS A 250 7.96 23.24 17.37
N GLU A 251 7.69 22.34 16.43
CA GLU A 251 8.48 22.18 15.19
C GLU A 251 8.23 23.32 14.18
N ARG A 252 7.18 24.11 14.40
CA ARG A 252 6.70 25.17 13.49
C ARG A 252 6.43 24.66 12.08
N VAL A 253 5.81 23.49 12.00
CA VAL A 253 5.55 22.75 10.75
C VAL A 253 4.31 21.89 10.96
N SER A 254 3.51 21.67 9.92
CA SER A 254 2.40 20.72 9.96
C SER A 254 2.92 19.28 10.04
N ILE A 255 2.20 18.40 10.76
CA ILE A 255 2.63 17.02 11.01
C ILE A 255 1.53 16.03 10.62
N VAL A 256 1.94 14.92 10.03
CA VAL A 256 1.07 13.79 9.70
C VAL A 256 1.58 12.54 10.41
N GLU A 257 0.70 11.88 11.17
CA GLU A 257 1.03 10.69 11.95
C GLU A 257 0.03 9.55 11.74
N GLY A 258 0.51 8.31 11.98
CA GLY A 258 -0.26 7.08 12.13
C GLY A 258 -0.43 6.70 13.60
N HIS A 259 -0.19 5.43 13.94
CA HIS A 259 -0.08 4.88 15.27
C HIS A 259 -1.37 4.93 16.13
N GLU A 260 -2.07 6.02 16.17
CA GLU A 260 -3.29 6.16 16.96
C GLU A 260 -4.53 5.70 16.19
N HIS A 261 -4.76 4.38 16.11
CA HIS A 261 -5.85 3.76 15.32
C HIS A 261 -7.26 4.24 15.71
N GLY A 262 -7.44 4.74 16.92
CA GLY A 262 -8.71 5.29 17.41
C GLY A 262 -8.93 6.76 17.11
N LYS A 263 -8.06 7.39 16.31
CA LYS A 263 -8.18 8.78 15.86
C LYS A 263 -8.16 8.86 14.35
N PHE A 264 -9.00 9.71 13.80
CA PHE A 264 -9.07 10.01 12.37
C PHE A 264 -9.52 11.44 12.23
N GLU A 265 -8.55 12.36 12.26
CA GLU A 265 -8.86 13.77 12.46
C GLU A 265 -7.84 14.69 11.80
N ILE A 266 -8.30 15.92 11.48
CA ILE A 266 -7.47 17.05 11.13
C ILE A 266 -7.68 18.11 12.20
N GLN A 267 -6.60 18.54 12.83
CA GLN A 267 -6.63 19.61 13.82
C GLN A 267 -5.83 20.81 13.35
N TYR A 268 -6.25 21.99 13.73
CA TYR A 268 -5.60 23.26 13.35
C TYR A 268 -5.18 24.05 14.58
N ARG A 269 -4.02 24.69 14.49
CA ARG A 269 -3.55 25.66 15.47
C ARG A 269 -2.97 26.87 14.76
N SER A 270 -3.42 28.07 15.15
CA SER A 270 -2.94 29.32 14.61
C SER A 270 -2.05 30.03 15.60
N SER A 271 -1.13 30.83 15.08
CA SER A 271 -0.38 31.89 15.78
C SER A 271 -0.59 33.21 15.04
N SER A 272 0.03 34.29 15.52
CA SER A 272 -0.02 35.57 14.82
C SER A 272 0.61 35.59 13.44
N SER A 273 1.47 34.59 13.13
CA SER A 273 2.28 34.54 11.90
C SER A 273 2.12 33.26 11.08
N ALA A 274 1.46 32.22 11.62
CA ALA A 274 1.38 30.94 10.95
C ALA A 274 0.14 30.11 11.33
N LEU A 275 -0.28 29.25 10.45
CA LEU A 275 -1.29 28.22 10.65
C LEU A 275 -0.61 26.87 10.54
N TYR A 276 -0.74 26.05 11.55
CA TYR A 276 -0.28 24.66 11.54
C TYR A 276 -1.49 23.72 11.58
N TRP A 277 -1.35 22.57 10.96
CA TRP A 277 -2.35 21.53 11.05
C TRP A 277 -1.67 20.17 11.25
N THR A 278 -2.45 19.24 11.76
CA THR A 278 -2.03 17.85 11.92
C THR A 278 -3.06 16.92 11.30
N ILE A 279 -2.60 15.79 10.78
CA ILE A 279 -3.46 14.67 10.42
C ILE A 279 -3.07 13.49 11.29
N ILE A 280 -4.06 12.83 11.88
CA ILE A 280 -3.95 11.46 12.36
C ILE A 280 -4.81 10.60 11.43
N SER A 281 -4.16 9.66 10.71
CA SER A 281 -4.74 9.03 9.51
C SER A 281 -5.58 7.77 9.79
N GLY A 282 -5.83 7.40 11.06
CA GLY A 282 -6.51 6.15 11.38
C GLY A 282 -5.67 4.93 10.99
N CYS A 283 -6.31 3.90 10.44
CA CYS A 283 -5.64 2.65 10.05
C CYS A 283 -6.38 1.91 8.93
N LEU A 284 -5.80 0.78 8.49
CA LEU A 284 -6.40 -0.17 7.55
C LEU A 284 -6.45 -1.59 8.12
N ILE A 285 -6.59 -1.70 9.43
CA ILE A 285 -6.64 -2.96 10.17
C ILE A 285 -8.02 -3.61 10.01
N ASP A 286 -8.09 -4.94 10.01
CA ASP A 286 -9.38 -5.63 10.17
C ASP A 286 -9.84 -5.56 11.63
N PRO A 287 -10.95 -4.86 11.96
CA PRO A 287 -11.44 -4.77 13.32
C PRO A 287 -11.86 -6.13 13.93
N LYS A 288 -12.00 -7.15 13.09
CA LYS A 288 -12.36 -8.52 13.50
C LYS A 288 -11.13 -9.42 13.69
N ALA A 289 -9.93 -8.94 13.34
CA ALA A 289 -8.72 -9.73 13.48
C ALA A 289 -8.41 -9.99 14.96
N LEU A 290 -8.11 -11.25 15.30
CA LEU A 290 -7.87 -11.69 16.67
C LEU A 290 -6.69 -10.99 17.33
N ALA A 291 -5.68 -10.57 16.55
CA ALA A 291 -4.53 -9.83 17.05
C ALA A 291 -4.92 -8.57 17.84
N PHE A 292 -6.04 -7.94 17.49
CA PHE A 292 -6.55 -6.73 18.15
C PHE A 292 -7.63 -7.04 19.18
N ALA A 293 -8.08 -8.29 19.28
CA ALA A 293 -9.09 -8.69 20.25
C ALA A 293 -8.54 -8.76 21.68
N TYR A 294 -7.22 -8.92 21.89
CA TYR A 294 -6.48 -9.00 23.18
C TYR A 294 -7.28 -9.45 24.42
N GLY A 295 -8.40 -10.15 24.22
CA GLY A 295 -9.31 -10.57 25.29
C GLY A 295 -9.82 -9.44 26.19
N LYS A 296 -9.61 -8.18 25.83
CA LYS A 296 -9.96 -6.98 26.59
C LYS A 296 -10.96 -6.15 25.82
N LEU A 297 -11.92 -5.60 26.54
CA LEU A 297 -12.83 -4.59 26.01
C LEU A 297 -12.04 -3.31 25.72
N PHE A 298 -11.54 -3.14 24.51
CA PHE A 298 -10.97 -1.86 24.10
C PHE A 298 -12.09 -0.84 23.96
N PRO A 299 -12.04 0.26 24.69
CA PRO A 299 -13.03 1.31 24.60
C PRO A 299 -12.99 2.07 23.26
N LYS A 300 -11.88 1.97 22.54
CA LYS A 300 -11.68 2.63 21.23
C LYS A 300 -11.59 1.60 20.13
N LYS A 301 -12.48 1.70 19.14
CA LYS A 301 -12.42 0.90 17.92
C LYS A 301 -11.49 1.55 16.92
N PRO A 302 -10.77 0.78 16.09
CA PRO A 302 -10.00 1.32 14.99
C PRO A 302 -10.91 2.05 14.00
N ILE A 303 -10.46 3.21 13.50
CA ILE A 303 -11.16 3.99 12.49
C ILE A 303 -10.45 3.77 11.17
N LEU A 304 -11.21 3.24 10.20
CA LEU A 304 -10.67 2.82 8.91
C LEU A 304 -10.70 3.97 7.90
N GLY A 305 -9.59 4.15 7.21
CA GLY A 305 -9.47 5.16 6.18
C GLY A 305 -8.04 5.38 5.77
N CYS A 306 -7.83 6.37 4.94
CA CYS A 306 -6.53 6.93 4.62
C CYS A 306 -6.65 8.45 4.54
N SER A 307 -5.55 9.13 4.29
CA SER A 307 -5.61 10.58 4.13
C SER A 307 -4.87 11.02 2.86
N ALA A 308 -5.05 12.27 2.49
CA ALA A 308 -4.37 12.87 1.36
C ALA A 308 -4.09 14.34 1.62
N ILE A 309 -3.09 14.87 0.91
CA ILE A 309 -2.92 16.31 0.75
C ILE A 309 -3.12 16.61 -0.73
N ILE A 310 -4.09 17.46 -1.04
CA ILE A 310 -4.42 17.85 -2.41
C ILE A 310 -4.25 19.35 -2.53
N ASP A 311 -3.30 19.80 -3.35
CA ASP A 311 -2.98 21.21 -3.56
C ASP A 311 -2.79 21.97 -2.24
N SER A 312 -2.02 21.37 -1.32
CA SER A 312 -1.70 21.87 0.03
C SER A 312 -2.84 21.80 1.05
N ILE A 313 -3.97 21.18 0.72
CA ILE A 313 -5.11 21.06 1.63
C ILE A 313 -5.18 19.62 2.16
N PRO A 314 -5.14 19.41 3.49
CA PRO A 314 -5.29 18.09 4.09
C PRO A 314 -6.72 17.56 3.93
N ARG A 315 -6.85 16.25 3.73
CA ARG A 315 -8.12 15.52 3.54
C ARG A 315 -8.11 14.20 4.27
N LEU A 316 -9.24 13.83 4.84
CA LEU A 316 -9.51 12.49 5.36
C LEU A 316 -10.43 11.75 4.40
N ILE A 317 -10.12 10.48 4.15
CA ILE A 317 -10.86 9.62 3.23
C ILE A 317 -11.28 8.37 4.01
N PRO A 318 -12.50 8.35 4.55
CA PRO A 318 -12.98 7.22 5.34
C PRO A 318 -13.19 5.98 4.45
N MET A 319 -12.89 4.82 5.00
CA MET A 319 -13.23 3.52 4.41
C MET A 319 -14.54 3.02 5.03
N GLU A 320 -15.66 3.31 4.37
CA GLU A 320 -16.98 2.94 4.87
C GLU A 320 -17.26 1.46 4.64
N LEU A 321 -17.69 0.77 5.70
CA LEU A 321 -18.00 -0.65 5.66
C LEU A 321 -19.51 -0.89 5.62
N ASP A 322 -19.92 -1.93 4.92
CA ASP A 322 -21.27 -2.46 4.94
C ASP A 322 -21.55 -3.27 6.22
N ALA A 323 -22.77 -3.80 6.35
CA ALA A 323 -23.20 -4.62 7.48
C ALA A 323 -22.40 -5.93 7.63
N HIS A 324 -21.73 -6.38 6.59
CA HIS A 324 -20.86 -7.57 6.60
C HIS A 324 -19.41 -7.24 6.95
N GLY A 325 -19.08 -5.95 7.08
CA GLY A 325 -17.75 -5.45 7.33
C GLY A 325 -16.88 -5.46 6.09
N ARG A 326 -17.48 -5.30 4.91
CA ARG A 326 -16.76 -5.13 3.64
C ARG A 326 -16.83 -3.67 3.20
N TRP A 327 -15.80 -3.21 2.52
CA TRP A 327 -15.82 -1.86 1.97
C TRP A 327 -16.96 -1.69 0.95
N THR A 328 -17.74 -0.62 1.10
CA THR A 328 -18.93 -0.34 0.26
C THR A 328 -18.59 0.00 -1.20
N GLY A 329 -17.33 0.27 -1.53
CA GLY A 329 -16.92 0.78 -2.84
C GLY A 329 -17.15 2.29 -2.99
N VAL A 330 -17.72 2.96 -1.99
CA VAL A 330 -17.98 4.40 -2.02
C VAL A 330 -16.77 5.16 -1.44
N LEU A 331 -16.42 6.27 -2.06
CA LEU A 331 -15.37 7.17 -1.62
C LEU A 331 -15.97 8.52 -1.27
N ASN A 332 -15.91 8.89 0.00
CA ASN A 332 -16.30 10.19 0.53
C ASN A 332 -15.06 10.97 0.99
N GLY A 333 -15.17 12.30 1.14
CA GLY A 333 -14.07 13.15 1.61
C GLY A 333 -13.28 13.90 0.52
N PHE A 334 -13.82 13.98 -0.69
CA PHE A 334 -13.22 14.71 -1.82
C PHE A 334 -13.92 16.03 -2.10
#